data_6576fb740ce2f13228ed0749500073c3
#
_entry.id   6576fb740ce2f13228ed0749500073c3
#
_cell.length_a   1.000
_cell.length_b   1.000
_cell.length_c   1.000
_cell.angle_alpha   90.00
_cell.angle_beta   90.00
_cell.angle_gamma   90.00
#
_symmetry.space_group_name_H-M   'P 1'
#
loop_
_entity.id
_entity.type
_entity.pdbx_description
1 polymer ?
#
loop_
_entity_poly.entity_id
_entity_poly.type
_entity_poly.pdbx_seq_one_letter_code
_entity_poly.pdbx_strand_id
1 'polypeptide(L)'
;MADSFVSKLITELTAKTTASDTDLVPIADSSGNFFKMTFAKLKELITSELNTKLTSTEEKALTIRGSQGEASYIIKNGICFVRLEVTPYEITHDTPICWTLPASKISSNLTFSLGTADGHNYTAYLRKSDNALCFYYPSYTTAGRIDATICYPVL
;
A
#
# COMPACT_ATOMS: atom_id res chain seq x y z
N MET A 1 17.11 -28.17 -48.15
CA MET A 1 18.10 -28.29 -47.08
C MET A 1 17.38 -27.90 -45.79
N ALA A 2 17.12 -28.85 -44.93
CA ALA A 2 16.51 -28.56 -43.63
C ALA A 2 17.59 -27.97 -42.74
N ASP A 3 17.40 -26.72 -42.29
CA ASP A 3 18.25 -26.13 -41.30
C ASP A 3 18.14 -26.96 -40.01
N SER A 4 19.20 -27.64 -39.68
CA SER A 4 19.36 -28.33 -38.40
C SER A 4 19.38 -27.28 -37.31
N PHE A 5 18.25 -27.10 -36.65
CA PHE A 5 18.19 -26.39 -35.38
C PHE A 5 18.96 -27.23 -34.36
N VAL A 6 20.21 -26.86 -34.15
CA VAL A 6 20.98 -27.40 -33.01
C VAL A 6 20.39 -26.81 -31.75
N SER A 7 19.49 -27.57 -31.10
CA SER A 7 18.98 -27.21 -29.77
C SER A 7 20.11 -27.41 -28.77
N LYS A 8 20.83 -26.36 -28.44
CA LYS A 8 21.72 -26.35 -27.26
C LYS A 8 20.87 -26.39 -26.01
N LEU A 9 21.20 -27.26 -25.07
CA LEU A 9 20.67 -27.20 -23.71
C LEU A 9 21.04 -25.85 -23.09
N ILE A 10 20.15 -25.27 -22.28
CA ILE A 10 20.39 -23.97 -21.61
C ILE A 10 21.69 -23.99 -20.79
N THR A 11 22.05 -25.15 -20.23
CA THR A 11 23.30 -25.37 -19.49
C THR A 11 24.57 -25.28 -20.35
N GLU A 12 24.45 -25.41 -21.69
CA GLU A 12 25.57 -25.33 -22.62
C GLU A 12 25.79 -23.91 -23.15
N LEU A 13 24.91 -22.97 -22.80
CA LEU A 13 25.02 -21.59 -23.20
C LEU A 13 26.05 -20.87 -22.34
N THR A 14 26.91 -20.08 -22.97
CA THR A 14 27.82 -19.21 -22.23
C THR A 14 27.03 -18.16 -21.46
N ALA A 15 27.29 -18.06 -20.16
CA ALA A 15 26.66 -17.04 -19.33
C ALA A 15 27.05 -15.65 -19.80
N LYS A 16 26.06 -14.78 -20.02
CA LYS A 16 26.25 -13.38 -20.34
C LYS A 16 26.16 -12.56 -19.05
N THR A 17 27.17 -11.76 -18.75
CA THR A 17 27.23 -10.96 -17.51
C THR A 17 26.40 -9.68 -17.55
N THR A 18 26.13 -9.18 -18.76
CA THR A 18 25.31 -7.97 -18.98
C THR A 18 24.32 -8.22 -20.11
N ALA A 19 23.06 -7.93 -19.87
CA ALA A 19 22.02 -8.03 -20.89
C ALA A 19 21.94 -6.72 -21.70
N SER A 20 21.73 -6.83 -23.01
CA SER A 20 21.40 -5.70 -23.89
C SER A 20 19.92 -5.73 -24.23
N ASP A 21 19.35 -4.59 -24.62
CA ASP A 21 17.93 -4.47 -24.94
C ASP A 21 17.50 -5.33 -26.14
N THR A 22 18.43 -5.71 -27.00
CA THR A 22 18.19 -6.59 -28.17
C THR A 22 18.32 -8.08 -27.87
N ASP A 23 18.80 -8.45 -26.67
CA ASP A 23 18.93 -9.86 -26.30
C ASP A 23 17.55 -10.54 -26.27
N LEU A 24 17.52 -11.80 -26.69
CA LEU A 24 16.27 -12.58 -26.73
C LEU A 24 16.16 -13.43 -25.47
N VAL A 25 15.00 -13.34 -24.83
CA VAL A 25 14.63 -14.15 -23.66
C VAL A 25 13.60 -15.19 -24.14
N PRO A 26 13.85 -16.49 -23.98
CA PRO A 26 12.86 -17.52 -24.25
C PRO A 26 11.78 -17.48 -23.14
N ILE A 27 10.51 -17.64 -23.55
CA ILE A 27 9.36 -17.70 -22.66
C ILE A 27 8.51 -18.90 -23.06
N ALA A 28 7.92 -19.56 -22.07
CA ALA A 28 6.89 -20.57 -22.29
C ALA A 28 5.57 -20.11 -21.67
N ASP A 29 4.46 -20.36 -22.35
CA ASP A 29 3.14 -20.18 -21.76
C ASP A 29 2.71 -21.42 -20.95
N SER A 30 1.59 -21.31 -20.24
CA SER A 30 1.03 -22.42 -19.46
C SER A 30 0.59 -23.63 -20.31
N SER A 31 0.47 -23.48 -21.62
CA SER A 31 0.14 -24.53 -22.58
C SER A 31 1.40 -25.19 -23.17
N GLY A 32 2.59 -24.76 -22.76
CA GLY A 32 3.86 -25.32 -23.22
C GLY A 32 4.35 -24.76 -24.56
N ASN A 33 3.73 -23.73 -25.09
CA ASN A 33 4.23 -23.06 -26.30
C ASN A 33 5.42 -22.18 -25.98
N PHE A 34 6.42 -22.18 -26.86
CA PHE A 34 7.64 -21.38 -26.71
C PHE A 34 7.59 -20.11 -27.57
N PHE A 35 7.92 -19.03 -26.98
CA PHE A 35 8.03 -17.71 -27.60
C PHE A 35 9.39 -17.10 -27.29
N LYS A 36 9.71 -16.03 -28.00
CA LYS A 36 10.89 -15.20 -27.73
C LYS A 36 10.44 -13.76 -27.48
N MET A 37 11.05 -13.11 -26.54
CA MET A 37 10.84 -11.70 -26.23
C MET A 37 12.19 -10.99 -26.16
N THR A 38 12.26 -9.73 -26.58
CA THR A 38 13.46 -8.94 -26.34
C THR A 38 13.59 -8.57 -24.87
N PHE A 39 14.82 -8.43 -24.40
CA PHE A 39 15.08 -7.98 -23.03
C PHE A 39 14.47 -6.59 -22.74
N ALA A 40 14.47 -5.70 -23.76
CA ALA A 40 13.77 -4.41 -23.66
C ALA A 40 12.28 -4.58 -23.35
N LYS A 41 11.59 -5.50 -24.04
CA LYS A 41 10.16 -5.74 -23.79
C LYS A 41 9.91 -6.39 -22.44
N LEU A 42 10.75 -7.30 -22.00
CA LEU A 42 10.68 -7.87 -20.65
C LEU A 42 10.84 -6.78 -19.58
N LYS A 43 11.83 -5.92 -19.74
CA LYS A 43 12.05 -4.75 -18.85
C LYS A 43 10.80 -3.85 -18.80
N GLU A 44 10.23 -3.52 -19.96
CA GLU A 44 9.01 -2.70 -20.06
C GLU A 44 7.85 -3.33 -19.27
N LEU A 45 7.60 -4.63 -19.45
CA LEU A 45 6.52 -5.34 -18.77
C LEU A 45 6.73 -5.36 -17.26
N ILE A 46 7.93 -5.72 -16.79
CA ILE A 46 8.26 -5.72 -15.36
C ILE A 46 8.14 -4.31 -14.76
N THR A 47 8.65 -3.30 -15.47
CA THR A 47 8.58 -1.90 -15.00
C THR A 47 7.13 -1.42 -14.96
N SER A 48 6.32 -1.77 -15.95
CA SER A 48 4.89 -1.42 -16.00
C SER A 48 4.12 -2.04 -14.84
N GLU A 49 4.30 -3.35 -14.58
CA GLU A 49 3.66 -4.02 -13.46
C GLU A 49 4.15 -3.48 -12.10
N LEU A 50 5.46 -3.24 -11.99
CA LEU A 50 6.06 -2.68 -10.79
C LEU A 50 5.53 -1.27 -10.53
N ASN A 51 5.48 -0.42 -11.56
CA ASN A 51 4.91 0.92 -11.44
C ASN A 51 3.43 0.89 -11.07
N THR A 52 2.65 -0.03 -11.64
CA THR A 52 1.24 -0.20 -11.26
C THR A 52 1.07 -0.57 -9.79
N LYS A 53 2.00 -1.36 -9.23
CA LYS A 53 2.00 -1.73 -7.82
C LYS A 53 2.61 -0.66 -6.90
N LEU A 54 3.54 0.13 -7.42
CA LEU A 54 4.28 1.15 -6.67
C LEU A 54 3.69 2.55 -6.78
N THR A 55 2.88 2.82 -7.81
CA THR A 55 2.20 4.12 -7.92
C THR A 55 1.25 4.29 -6.75
N SER A 56 1.33 5.47 -6.14
CA SER A 56 0.36 5.89 -5.13
C SER A 56 -1.03 5.78 -5.74
N THR A 57 -1.91 5.11 -5.05
CA THR A 57 -3.33 5.25 -5.33
C THR A 57 -3.71 6.71 -5.14
N GLU A 58 -4.70 7.15 -5.87
CA GLU A 58 -5.34 8.44 -5.68
C GLU A 58 -5.68 8.67 -4.21
N GLU A 59 -5.50 9.88 -3.72
CA GLU A 59 -5.91 10.26 -2.37
C GLU A 59 -7.42 10.10 -2.23
N LYS A 60 -7.84 9.38 -1.20
CA LYS A 60 -9.26 9.09 -0.93
C LYS A 60 -9.70 9.74 0.35
N ALA A 61 -10.78 10.51 0.27
CA ALA A 61 -11.40 11.09 1.45
C ALA A 61 -12.00 9.99 2.35
N LEU A 62 -11.92 10.22 3.66
CA LEU A 62 -12.52 9.37 4.68
C LEU A 62 -13.76 10.07 5.27
N THR A 63 -14.74 9.29 5.69
CA THR A 63 -15.84 9.82 6.50
C THR A 63 -15.34 10.08 7.91
N ILE A 64 -15.52 11.30 8.41
CA ILE A 64 -15.10 11.72 9.74
C ILE A 64 -16.29 11.85 10.70
N ARG A 65 -16.03 11.65 12.00
CA ARG A 65 -16.94 12.01 13.09
C ARG A 65 -16.41 13.24 13.81
N GLY A 66 -16.62 14.40 13.24
CA GLY A 66 -16.11 15.65 13.80
C GLY A 66 -16.98 16.84 13.41
N SER A 67 -16.83 17.92 14.15
CA SER A 67 -17.50 19.19 13.86
C SER A 67 -16.87 19.91 12.68
N GLN A 68 -15.59 19.70 12.45
CA GLN A 68 -14.79 20.34 11.43
C GLN A 68 -13.61 19.45 11.04
N GLY A 69 -13.10 19.68 9.84
CA GLY A 69 -11.87 19.08 9.35
C GLY A 69 -12.07 18.06 8.24
N GLU A 70 -11.01 17.36 7.94
CA GLU A 70 -10.95 16.37 6.88
C GLU A 70 -10.03 15.21 7.28
N ALA A 71 -10.26 14.06 6.71
CA ALA A 71 -9.35 12.94 6.76
C ALA A 71 -9.27 12.30 5.37
N SER A 72 -8.09 11.84 5.04
CA SER A 72 -7.84 11.18 3.76
C SER A 72 -6.79 10.08 3.92
N TYR A 73 -6.69 9.21 2.93
CA TYR A 73 -5.61 8.25 2.87
C TYR A 73 -5.09 8.05 1.45
N ILE A 74 -3.84 7.64 1.37
CA ILE A 74 -3.21 7.09 0.16
C ILE A 74 -2.60 5.73 0.49
N ILE A 75 -2.58 4.82 -0.49
CA ILE A 75 -1.81 3.58 -0.37
C ILE A 75 -0.60 3.67 -1.28
N LYS A 76 0.57 3.44 -0.73
CA LYS A 76 1.81 3.40 -1.47
C LYS A 76 2.64 2.21 -1.02
N ASN A 77 3.04 1.36 -1.94
CA ASN A 77 3.86 0.17 -1.68
C ASN A 77 3.27 -0.77 -0.59
N GLY A 78 1.95 -0.93 -0.58
CA GLY A 78 1.29 -1.76 0.44
C GLY A 78 1.23 -1.14 1.84
N ILE A 79 1.57 0.15 1.97
CA ILE A 79 1.41 0.93 3.20
C ILE A 79 0.30 1.94 2.99
N CYS A 80 -0.66 1.98 3.89
CA CYS A 80 -1.67 3.01 3.98
C CYS A 80 -1.13 4.17 4.83
N PHE A 81 -1.14 5.36 4.28
CA PHE A 81 -0.84 6.62 4.97
C PHE A 81 -2.16 7.36 5.15
N VAL A 82 -2.52 7.66 6.38
CA VAL A 82 -3.75 8.36 6.72
C VAL A 82 -3.40 9.72 7.29
N ARG A 83 -3.93 10.77 6.70
CA ARG A 83 -3.86 12.14 7.20
C ARG A 83 -5.15 12.46 7.94
N LEU A 84 -5.02 13.03 9.11
CA LEU A 84 -6.12 13.43 9.99
C LEU A 84 -5.98 14.89 10.36
N GLU A 85 -6.99 15.67 10.05
CA GLU A 85 -7.18 17.06 10.50
C GLU A 85 -8.62 17.19 10.99
N VAL A 86 -8.92 16.68 12.18
CA VAL A 86 -10.28 16.50 12.64
C VAL A 86 -10.48 17.10 14.03
N THR A 87 -11.52 17.89 14.21
CA THR A 87 -12.03 18.26 15.54
C THR A 87 -13.21 17.34 15.87
N PRO A 88 -13.02 16.31 16.72
CA PRO A 88 -14.07 15.35 17.02
C PRO A 88 -15.20 15.98 17.85
N TYR A 89 -16.43 15.46 17.69
CA TYR A 89 -17.56 15.88 18.55
C TYR A 89 -17.43 15.37 19.97
N GLU A 90 -16.85 14.20 20.12
CA GLU A 90 -16.79 13.47 21.38
C GLU A 90 -15.51 12.66 21.44
N ILE A 91 -14.90 12.60 22.61
CA ILE A 91 -13.70 11.82 22.87
C ILE A 91 -14.01 10.84 23.99
N THR A 92 -14.52 9.68 23.60
CA THR A 92 -14.77 8.56 24.52
C THR A 92 -14.15 7.28 23.95
N HIS A 93 -13.98 6.30 24.83
CA HIS A 93 -13.47 5.00 24.39
C HIS A 93 -14.35 4.41 23.29
N ASP A 94 -13.71 3.82 22.28
CA ASP A 94 -14.34 3.17 21.13
C ASP A 94 -15.11 4.10 20.19
N THR A 95 -15.06 5.42 20.42
CA THR A 95 -15.67 6.41 19.52
C THR A 95 -14.84 6.53 18.24
N PRO A 96 -15.44 6.36 17.06
CA PRO A 96 -14.73 6.51 15.80
C PRO A 96 -14.30 7.95 15.55
N ILE A 97 -13.09 8.12 15.03
CA ILE A 97 -12.56 9.38 14.49
C ILE A 97 -12.90 9.47 13.01
N CYS A 98 -12.64 8.37 12.29
CA CYS A 98 -13.00 8.23 10.88
C CYS A 98 -13.28 6.76 10.54
N TRP A 99 -13.95 6.54 9.39
CA TRP A 99 -14.35 5.22 8.89
C TRP A 99 -13.82 4.95 7.50
N THR A 100 -14.08 3.71 7.04
CA THR A 100 -13.77 3.22 5.69
C THR A 100 -12.28 3.16 5.37
N LEU A 101 -11.48 2.95 6.40
CA LEU A 101 -10.06 2.72 6.24
C LEU A 101 -9.77 1.38 5.55
N PRO A 102 -8.70 1.27 4.76
CA PRO A 102 -8.26 -0.01 4.22
C PRO A 102 -7.96 -1.04 5.32
N ALA A 103 -8.30 -2.30 5.08
CA ALA A 103 -8.02 -3.37 6.03
C ALA A 103 -6.52 -3.56 6.26
N SER A 104 -6.12 -3.69 7.53
CA SER A 104 -4.73 -3.97 7.89
C SER A 104 -4.37 -5.44 7.68
N LYS A 105 -3.15 -5.69 7.19
CA LYS A 105 -2.52 -7.03 7.15
C LYS A 105 -2.23 -7.59 8.54
N ILE A 106 -2.04 -6.75 9.53
CA ILE A 106 -1.65 -7.17 10.87
C ILE A 106 -2.85 -7.76 11.60
N SER A 107 -2.70 -8.95 12.17
CA SER A 107 -3.77 -9.66 12.86
C SER A 107 -4.12 -9.08 14.23
N SER A 108 -3.18 -8.41 14.89
CA SER A 108 -3.38 -7.73 16.17
C SER A 108 -4.00 -6.34 15.98
N ASN A 109 -4.55 -5.77 17.07
CA ASN A 109 -4.98 -4.38 17.07
C ASN A 109 -3.76 -3.47 16.88
N LEU A 110 -3.91 -2.51 15.98
CA LEU A 110 -2.91 -1.47 15.77
C LEU A 110 -3.31 -0.25 16.60
N THR A 111 -2.38 0.22 17.43
CA THR A 111 -2.55 1.44 18.20
C THR A 111 -1.64 2.53 17.68
N PHE A 112 -2.12 3.78 17.76
CA PHE A 112 -1.43 4.96 17.25
C PHE A 112 -1.48 6.06 18.30
N SER A 113 -0.44 6.87 18.36
CA SER A 113 -0.46 8.12 19.14
C SER A 113 -0.86 9.26 18.20
N LEU A 114 -1.90 10.00 18.56
CA LEU A 114 -2.40 11.15 17.81
C LEU A 114 -2.10 12.42 18.57
N GLY A 115 -1.30 13.31 17.97
CA GLY A 115 -1.07 14.64 18.50
C GLY A 115 -2.24 15.58 18.21
N THR A 116 -2.43 16.56 19.06
CA THR A 116 -3.39 17.64 18.86
C THR A 116 -2.70 19.00 18.83
N ALA A 117 -3.35 19.98 18.22
CA ALA A 117 -2.84 21.34 18.09
C ALA A 117 -2.66 22.03 19.47
N ASP A 118 -3.38 21.61 20.49
CA ASP A 118 -3.28 22.10 21.88
C ASP A 118 -2.26 21.34 22.73
N GLY A 119 -1.47 20.44 22.13
CA GLY A 119 -0.39 19.72 22.79
C GLY A 119 -0.81 18.47 23.56
N HIS A 120 -2.06 18.03 23.46
CA HIS A 120 -2.50 16.75 24.01
C HIS A 120 -2.13 15.58 23.08
N ASN A 121 -2.02 14.40 23.66
CA ASN A 121 -1.83 13.15 22.91
C ASN A 121 -2.97 12.19 23.22
N TYR A 122 -3.60 11.69 22.21
CA TYR A 122 -4.60 10.62 22.29
C TYR A 122 -4.04 9.31 21.76
N THR A 123 -4.43 8.23 22.40
CA THR A 123 -4.21 6.90 21.81
C THR A 123 -5.44 6.54 20.97
N ALA A 124 -5.20 6.10 19.75
CA ALA A 124 -6.23 5.56 18.87
C ALA A 124 -5.88 4.14 18.48
N TYR A 125 -6.85 3.38 18.02
CA TYR A 125 -6.64 2.05 17.48
C TYR A 125 -7.50 1.80 16.24
N LEU A 126 -7.00 0.96 15.34
CA LEU A 126 -7.75 0.50 14.19
C LEU A 126 -8.67 -0.64 14.60
N ARG A 127 -9.98 -0.37 14.62
CA ARG A 127 -11.01 -1.37 14.91
C ARG A 127 -11.28 -2.21 13.67
N LYS A 128 -11.09 -3.53 13.77
CA LYS A 128 -11.16 -4.44 12.61
C LYS A 128 -12.56 -4.76 12.14
N SER A 129 -13.55 -4.67 13.00
CA SER A 129 -14.94 -5.03 12.66
C SER A 129 -15.53 -4.17 11.54
N ASP A 130 -15.08 -2.91 11.44
CA ASP A 130 -15.60 -1.92 10.50
C ASP A 130 -14.51 -1.03 9.88
N ASN A 131 -13.23 -1.35 10.12
CA ASN A 131 -12.09 -0.58 9.67
C ASN A 131 -12.19 0.90 10.05
N ALA A 132 -12.60 1.17 11.28
CA ALA A 132 -12.66 2.51 11.84
C ALA A 132 -11.43 2.80 12.70
N LEU A 133 -10.94 4.02 12.68
CA LEU A 133 -9.98 4.52 13.64
C LEU A 133 -10.74 5.08 14.83
N CYS A 134 -10.53 4.50 16.03
CA CYS A 134 -11.28 4.82 17.23
C CYS A 134 -10.37 5.29 18.36
N PHE A 135 -10.89 6.10 19.28
CA PHE A 135 -10.18 6.44 20.49
C PHE A 135 -10.03 5.23 21.42
N TYR A 136 -8.86 5.13 22.05
CA TYR A 136 -8.55 4.09 23.01
C TYR A 136 -8.33 4.70 24.39
N TYR A 137 -9.32 4.58 25.29
CA TYR A 137 -9.30 5.09 26.67
C TYR A 137 -8.69 6.50 26.81
N PRO A 138 -9.30 7.52 26.21
CA PRO A 138 -8.76 8.86 26.24
C PRO A 138 -8.77 9.41 27.68
N SER A 139 -7.69 10.10 28.06
CA SER A 139 -7.57 10.73 29.37
C SER A 139 -8.25 12.11 29.43
N TYR A 140 -8.65 12.65 28.29
CA TYR A 140 -9.25 13.96 28.14
C TYR A 140 -10.59 13.87 27.44
N THR A 141 -11.54 14.69 27.84
CA THR A 141 -12.90 14.72 27.31
C THR A 141 -13.18 15.91 26.38
N THR A 142 -12.30 16.90 26.38
CA THR A 142 -12.41 18.09 25.53
C THR A 142 -11.61 17.89 24.23
N ALA A 143 -12.27 18.18 23.13
CA ALA A 143 -11.73 17.96 21.80
C ALA A 143 -10.83 19.11 21.34
N GLY A 144 -9.53 18.95 21.41
CA GLY A 144 -8.61 19.69 20.55
C GLY A 144 -8.67 19.15 19.11
N ARG A 145 -8.24 19.98 18.15
CA ARG A 145 -8.07 19.53 16.77
C ARG A 145 -6.94 18.50 16.72
N ILE A 146 -7.23 17.34 16.17
CA ILE A 146 -6.24 16.31 15.87
C ILE A 146 -5.56 16.68 14.55
N ASP A 147 -4.25 16.83 14.59
CA ASP A 147 -3.39 16.97 13.42
C ASP A 147 -2.37 15.83 13.45
N ALA A 148 -2.61 14.78 12.70
CA ALA A 148 -1.78 13.58 12.76
C ALA A 148 -1.68 12.87 11.40
N THR A 149 -0.56 12.20 11.20
CA THR A 149 -0.39 11.21 10.12
C THR A 149 -0.04 9.88 10.74
N ILE A 150 -0.79 8.85 10.38
CA ILE A 150 -0.52 7.47 10.78
C ILE A 150 -0.25 6.60 9.54
N CYS A 151 0.47 5.51 9.72
CA CYS A 151 0.68 4.56 8.64
C CYS A 151 0.63 3.11 9.14
N TYR A 152 0.18 2.20 8.25
CA TYR A 152 0.13 0.78 8.55
C TYR A 152 0.10 -0.06 7.26
N PRO A 153 0.54 -1.34 7.31
CA PRO A 153 0.51 -2.21 6.14
C PRO A 153 -0.92 -2.65 5.81
N VAL A 154 -1.26 -2.65 4.51
CA VAL A 154 -2.54 -3.09 3.96
C VAL A 154 -2.38 -4.28 3.02
N LEU A 155 -3.50 -4.98 2.77
CA LEU A 155 -3.55 -6.14 1.88
C LEU A 155 -3.35 -5.75 0.42
#